data_b00a6643cebdbc85859f9ac22dee9e7f
#
_entry.id   b00a6643cebdbc85859f9ac22dee9e7f
#
_cell.length_a   1.000
_cell.length_b   1.000
_cell.length_c   1.000
_cell.angle_alpha   90.00
_cell.angle_beta   90.00
_cell.angle_gamma   90.00
#
_symmetry.space_group_name_H-M   'P 1'
#
loop_
_entity.id
_entity.type
_entity.pdbx_description
1 polymer ?
#
loop_
_entity_poly.entity_id
_entity_poly.type
_entity_poly.pdbx_seq_one_letter_code
_entity_poly.pdbx_strand_id
1 'polypeptide(L)'
;MNGIDILTTIFDQWNYDTHPVEALDAALQELKRIVHDSGSGIFQTLIREYLLNNSHRAIVDLYPSPTMEAEQLAQEKQMLAKVQKSFSPKALQDVLDQAKALEEVQKADDPPEAVAAIPSLTLDDLDRDEPEFPIHIEENAFGSGVTFVKHVVPASSGIAYFDLGFDMSRISIEDIPLIPFLGRMMLDTGTTDMTDVELDRLIGMHTGGIDVERLVESITPDGSDDKAASPQTRLRTMLFIHGKSMSEKTQAMFNLMLKVLVDANFDSPQKAKQMLRKAISDIESDISSSGNDYAIRRLRSKFSILGFLGERWSGTTQLTILKDLLKTAKEDWPAVRSRLERMREAIIGSAHADGVILNFSGDQNVLDEAEESIKKFFTEELPRLHGNIPASERAKGGLPNFLEVEHPWVAPISGAMSQSSDVEHEAIVAATKVSYIGEGGRLFEVDEHISGSFSVVSRYLSTGYLWDVVRVLNGAYGANSYFYNTEGILIFMSYRDPNDLSTTLAAYDGVEPQLHKDARTTLAEPNSIDLTRAIIGAIGRHDGSAPSTEEIGWISLMRFLRNESPELRQRYRTQILETRADHFEEFAQRLGGLSPTICAVTSKAKLDDFNKQGGPQLKTIFSV
;
A
#
# COMPACT_ATOMS: atom_id res chain seq x y z
N MET A 1 9.35 13.49 11.60
CA MET A 1 10.05 12.46 12.42
C MET A 1 9.30 12.35 13.72
N ASN A 2 8.70 11.21 14.01
CA ASN A 2 7.96 10.99 15.25
C ASN A 2 8.93 10.71 16.43
N GLY A 3 8.43 10.73 17.67
CA GLY A 3 9.28 10.53 18.86
C GLY A 3 10.00 9.17 18.89
N ILE A 4 9.43 8.13 18.26
CA ILE A 4 10.05 6.79 18.17
C ILE A 4 11.23 6.81 17.19
N ASP A 5 11.10 7.48 16.04
CA ASP A 5 12.19 7.62 15.07
C ASP A 5 13.37 8.39 15.67
N ILE A 6 13.07 9.46 16.41
CA ILE A 6 14.08 10.23 17.16
C ILE A 6 14.74 9.33 18.19
N LEU A 7 13.96 8.61 19.00
CA LEU A 7 14.47 7.71 20.01
C LEU A 7 15.37 6.61 19.41
N THR A 8 14.95 5.98 18.31
CA THR A 8 15.72 4.92 17.65
C THR A 8 17.05 5.45 17.12
N THR A 9 17.03 6.61 16.48
CA THR A 9 18.25 7.29 15.99
C THR A 9 19.19 7.68 17.13
N ILE A 10 18.63 8.10 18.25
CA ILE A 10 19.33 8.50 19.46
C ILE A 10 19.95 7.30 20.19
N PHE A 11 19.25 6.16 20.22
CA PHE A 11 19.71 4.95 20.94
C PHE A 11 21.06 4.44 20.43
N ASP A 12 21.26 4.47 19.12
CA ASP A 12 22.53 4.06 18.51
C ASP A 12 23.70 4.94 18.95
N GLN A 13 23.47 6.25 19.10
CA GLN A 13 24.51 7.19 19.54
C GLN A 13 24.75 7.12 21.05
N TRP A 14 23.72 6.81 21.83
CA TRP A 14 23.84 6.67 23.29
C TRP A 14 24.76 5.52 23.70
N ASN A 15 24.86 4.48 22.88
CA ASN A 15 25.83 3.40 23.08
C ASN A 15 27.30 3.84 22.96
N TYR A 16 27.57 5.06 22.50
CA TYR A 16 28.91 5.62 22.32
C TYR A 16 29.20 6.81 23.22
N ASP A 17 28.52 6.93 24.38
CA ASP A 17 28.71 7.97 25.40
C ASP A 17 28.52 9.42 24.89
N THR A 18 27.80 9.64 23.81
CA THR A 18 27.46 10.97 23.31
C THR A 18 26.04 11.36 23.69
N HIS A 19 25.83 12.62 24.11
CA HIS A 19 24.46 13.11 24.32
C HIS A 19 23.79 13.30 22.95
N PRO A 20 22.77 12.49 22.64
CA PRO A 20 22.38 12.29 21.25
C PRO A 20 21.70 13.50 20.60
N VAL A 21 20.90 14.28 21.36
CA VAL A 21 20.22 15.48 20.84
C VAL A 21 21.23 16.61 20.59
N GLU A 22 22.17 16.82 21.53
CA GLU A 22 23.21 17.83 21.40
C GLU A 22 24.18 17.47 20.26
N ALA A 23 24.49 16.17 20.07
CA ALA A 23 25.36 15.71 19.01
C ALA A 23 24.78 15.96 17.61
N LEU A 24 23.46 15.76 17.42
CA LEU A 24 22.79 16.01 16.13
C LEU A 24 22.81 17.51 15.78
N ASP A 25 22.45 18.36 16.72
CA ASP A 25 22.43 19.81 16.50
C ASP A 25 23.85 20.37 16.30
N ALA A 26 24.82 19.95 17.12
CA ALA A 26 26.22 20.32 16.94
C ALA A 26 26.79 19.87 15.60
N ALA A 27 26.48 18.64 15.14
CA ALA A 27 26.90 18.13 13.84
C ALA A 27 26.30 18.95 12.68
N LEU A 28 25.01 19.31 12.76
CA LEU A 28 24.35 20.14 11.76
C LEU A 28 24.94 21.56 11.71
N GLN A 29 25.20 22.16 12.86
CA GLN A 29 25.82 23.49 12.95
C GLN A 29 27.24 23.48 12.40
N GLU A 30 28.03 22.46 12.75
CA GLU A 30 29.39 22.29 12.21
C GLU A 30 29.37 22.06 10.70
N LEU A 31 28.44 21.24 10.18
CA LEU A 31 28.28 21.07 8.73
C LEU A 31 27.95 22.38 8.03
N LYS A 32 27.02 23.18 8.55
CA LYS A 32 26.68 24.51 8.02
C LYS A 32 27.90 25.43 8.03
N ARG A 33 28.68 25.44 9.13
CA ARG A 33 29.94 26.21 9.23
C ARG A 33 30.97 25.77 8.18
N ILE A 34 31.22 24.48 8.06
CA ILE A 34 32.16 23.93 7.09
C ILE A 34 31.76 24.27 5.65
N VAL A 35 30.50 24.13 5.30
CA VAL A 35 29.97 24.46 3.97
C VAL A 35 30.10 25.95 3.70
N HIS A 36 29.81 26.81 4.70
CA HIS A 36 29.96 28.25 4.59
C HIS A 36 31.42 28.68 4.39
N ASP A 37 32.36 28.14 5.18
CA ASP A 37 33.76 28.54 5.21
C ASP A 37 34.56 27.94 4.05
N SER A 38 34.27 26.70 3.67
CA SER A 38 35.07 25.95 2.66
C SER A 38 34.38 25.84 1.29
N GLY A 39 33.14 26.30 1.19
CA GLY A 39 32.30 26.11 0.00
C GLY A 39 32.02 24.63 -0.30
N SER A 40 31.50 24.35 -1.49
CA SER A 40 31.13 22.98 -1.90
C SER A 40 32.34 22.04 -2.07
N GLY A 41 33.58 22.57 -2.09
CA GLY A 41 34.80 21.77 -2.28
C GLY A 41 35.08 20.72 -1.20
N ILE A 42 34.47 20.86 0.00
CA ILE A 42 34.61 19.89 1.07
C ILE A 42 34.05 18.51 0.68
N PHE A 43 32.89 18.45 0.03
CA PHE A 43 32.28 17.18 -0.38
C PHE A 43 33.14 16.47 -1.43
N GLN A 44 33.71 17.18 -2.41
CA GLN A 44 34.63 16.58 -3.38
C GLN A 44 35.90 16.04 -2.71
N THR A 45 36.38 16.72 -1.67
CA THR A 45 37.54 16.26 -0.89
C THR A 45 37.22 14.97 -0.14
N LEU A 46 36.08 14.92 0.56
CA LEU A 46 35.63 13.72 1.26
C LEU A 46 35.42 12.53 0.30
N ILE A 47 34.79 12.76 -0.86
CA ILE A 47 34.63 11.72 -1.89
C ILE A 47 36.00 11.21 -2.36
N ARG A 48 36.94 12.12 -2.62
CA ARG A 48 38.28 11.72 -3.06
C ARG A 48 39.01 10.93 -2.00
N GLU A 49 39.01 11.39 -0.76
CA GLU A 49 39.74 10.79 0.34
C GLU A 49 39.13 9.45 0.78
N TYR A 50 37.85 9.43 1.05
CA TYR A 50 37.19 8.26 1.67
C TYR A 50 36.65 7.24 0.66
N LEU A 51 36.35 7.64 -0.58
CA LEU A 51 35.80 6.74 -1.60
C LEU A 51 36.81 6.43 -2.70
N LEU A 52 37.37 7.45 -3.39
CA LEU A 52 38.18 7.20 -4.58
C LEU A 52 39.59 6.70 -4.22
N ASN A 53 40.26 7.33 -3.24
CA ASN A 53 41.61 6.99 -2.80
C ASN A 53 41.63 5.90 -1.70
N ASN A 54 40.47 5.43 -1.27
CA ASN A 54 40.41 4.37 -0.25
C ASN A 54 40.87 3.03 -0.84
N SER A 55 42.01 2.54 -0.36
CA SER A 55 42.55 1.23 -0.76
C SER A 55 41.86 0.06 -0.02
N HIS A 56 41.14 0.32 1.08
CA HIS A 56 40.43 -0.69 1.86
C HIS A 56 39.05 -0.95 1.28
N ARG A 57 38.99 -1.54 0.11
CA ARG A 57 37.75 -1.93 -0.56
C ARG A 57 37.86 -3.31 -1.18
N ALA A 58 36.75 -4.01 -1.25
CA ALA A 58 36.60 -5.25 -1.98
C ALA A 58 35.56 -5.08 -3.09
N ILE A 59 35.75 -5.77 -4.18
CA ILE A 59 34.77 -5.89 -5.26
C ILE A 59 34.28 -7.35 -5.23
N VAL A 60 32.97 -7.53 -5.17
CA VAL A 60 32.34 -8.84 -5.24
C VAL A 60 31.42 -8.86 -6.45
N ASP A 61 31.72 -9.71 -7.40
CA ASP A 61 30.89 -9.93 -8.58
C ASP A 61 29.96 -11.11 -8.35
N LEU A 62 28.66 -10.88 -8.44
CA LEU A 62 27.64 -11.90 -8.31
C LEU A 62 27.12 -12.28 -9.70
N TYR A 63 27.29 -13.55 -10.07
CA TYR A 63 26.80 -14.05 -11.34
C TYR A 63 25.59 -14.98 -11.14
N PRO A 64 24.54 -14.89 -12.01
CA PRO A 64 23.44 -15.83 -11.96
C PRO A 64 23.93 -17.24 -12.30
N SER A 65 23.50 -18.23 -11.52
CA SER A 65 23.80 -19.65 -11.76
C SER A 65 22.50 -20.44 -11.93
N PRO A 66 22.26 -21.10 -13.06
CA PRO A 66 21.08 -21.93 -13.26
C PRO A 66 21.11 -23.25 -12.45
N THR A 67 22.25 -23.59 -11.83
CA THR A 67 22.43 -24.84 -11.10
C THR A 67 22.53 -24.66 -9.58
N MET A 68 22.66 -23.42 -9.09
CA MET A 68 22.91 -23.11 -7.68
C MET A 68 21.85 -23.72 -6.76
N GLU A 69 20.57 -23.62 -7.11
CA GLU A 69 19.48 -24.19 -6.31
C GLU A 69 19.60 -25.71 -6.17
N ALA A 70 19.83 -26.39 -7.30
CA ALA A 70 20.00 -27.84 -7.31
C ALA A 70 21.24 -28.30 -6.52
N GLU A 71 22.34 -27.55 -6.62
CA GLU A 71 23.57 -27.78 -5.86
C GLU A 71 23.35 -27.58 -4.36
N GLN A 72 22.68 -26.51 -3.96
CA GLN A 72 22.34 -26.25 -2.55
C GLN A 72 21.45 -27.34 -1.96
N LEU A 73 20.40 -27.76 -2.69
CA LEU A 73 19.53 -28.86 -2.28
C LEU A 73 20.31 -30.18 -2.14
N ALA A 74 21.23 -30.47 -3.07
CA ALA A 74 22.06 -31.67 -2.99
C ALA A 74 23.00 -31.60 -1.79
N GLN A 75 23.64 -30.48 -1.51
CA GLN A 75 24.49 -30.26 -0.34
C GLN A 75 23.71 -30.39 0.96
N GLU A 76 22.54 -29.81 1.05
CA GLU A 76 21.65 -29.92 2.22
C GLU A 76 21.26 -31.38 2.49
N LYS A 77 20.80 -32.09 1.44
CA LYS A 77 20.47 -33.53 1.56
C LYS A 77 21.67 -34.36 2.02
N GLN A 78 22.88 -34.10 1.50
CA GLN A 78 24.09 -34.77 1.94
C GLN A 78 24.43 -34.48 3.39
N MET A 79 24.30 -33.21 3.80
CA MET A 79 24.55 -32.80 5.19
C MET A 79 23.56 -33.45 6.13
N LEU A 80 22.26 -33.41 5.84
CA LEU A 80 21.22 -34.07 6.64
C LEU A 80 21.42 -35.58 6.72
N ALA A 81 21.74 -36.26 5.62
CA ALA A 81 22.03 -37.68 5.60
C ALA A 81 23.28 -38.04 6.42
N LYS A 82 24.30 -37.17 6.42
CA LYS A 82 25.49 -37.33 7.25
C LYS A 82 25.18 -37.19 8.74
N VAL A 83 24.38 -36.16 9.09
CA VAL A 83 23.95 -35.93 10.47
C VAL A 83 23.08 -37.09 10.96
N GLN A 84 22.10 -37.53 10.17
CA GLN A 84 21.24 -38.66 10.49
C GLN A 84 22.06 -39.96 10.75
N LYS A 85 23.07 -40.25 9.91
CA LYS A 85 23.94 -41.39 10.10
C LYS A 85 24.84 -41.29 11.33
N SER A 86 25.11 -40.10 11.85
CA SER A 86 25.90 -39.87 13.05
C SER A 86 25.12 -40.10 14.34
N PHE A 87 23.78 -40.10 14.27
CA PHE A 87 22.93 -40.32 15.43
C PHE A 87 22.88 -41.80 15.83
N SER A 88 23.07 -42.06 17.11
CA SER A 88 22.66 -43.34 17.68
C SER A 88 21.11 -43.41 17.75
N PRO A 89 20.54 -44.64 17.83
CA PRO A 89 19.09 -44.78 18.03
C PRO A 89 18.57 -43.99 19.24
N LYS A 90 19.36 -43.89 20.29
CA LYS A 90 19.05 -43.10 21.48
C LYS A 90 19.04 -41.59 21.17
N ALA A 91 20.08 -41.10 20.50
CA ALA A 91 20.15 -39.67 20.14
C ALA A 91 19.01 -39.25 19.19
N LEU A 92 18.58 -40.13 18.29
CA LEU A 92 17.40 -39.87 17.44
C LEU A 92 16.12 -39.83 18.27
N GLN A 93 15.95 -40.75 19.24
CA GLN A 93 14.82 -40.74 20.15
C GLN A 93 14.81 -39.46 21.01
N ASP A 94 15.95 -39.03 21.53
CA ASP A 94 16.09 -37.79 22.31
C ASP A 94 15.66 -36.56 21.50
N VAL A 95 15.96 -36.49 20.19
CA VAL A 95 15.50 -35.42 19.31
C VAL A 95 13.96 -35.44 19.13
N LEU A 96 13.39 -36.65 18.95
CA LEU A 96 11.92 -36.80 18.83
C LEU A 96 11.21 -36.40 20.14
N ASP A 97 11.76 -36.78 21.27
CA ASP A 97 11.21 -36.46 22.59
C ASP A 97 11.29 -34.95 22.88
N GLN A 98 12.42 -34.32 22.50
CA GLN A 98 12.56 -32.85 22.58
C GLN A 98 11.56 -32.11 21.66
N ALA A 99 11.37 -32.61 20.43
CA ALA A 99 10.37 -32.02 19.51
C ALA A 99 8.95 -32.10 20.06
N LYS A 100 8.58 -33.27 20.65
CA LYS A 100 7.26 -33.42 21.30
C LYS A 100 7.13 -32.54 22.53
N ALA A 101 8.16 -32.46 23.37
CA ALA A 101 8.12 -31.59 24.54
C ALA A 101 8.00 -30.11 24.15
N LEU A 102 8.65 -29.68 23.06
CA LEU A 102 8.51 -28.33 22.51
C LEU A 102 7.07 -28.09 22.02
N GLU A 103 6.49 -29.05 21.31
CA GLU A 103 5.12 -28.97 20.82
C GLU A 103 4.10 -28.88 21.99
N GLU A 104 4.33 -29.63 23.08
CA GLU A 104 3.51 -29.54 24.30
C GLU A 104 3.61 -28.18 24.96
N VAL A 105 4.82 -27.58 25.05
CA VAL A 105 5.03 -26.24 25.59
C VAL A 105 4.35 -25.18 24.69
N GLN A 106 4.43 -25.33 23.38
CA GLN A 106 3.78 -24.42 22.44
C GLN A 106 2.24 -24.47 22.48
N LYS A 107 1.67 -25.60 22.85
CA LYS A 107 0.23 -25.81 22.99
C LYS A 107 -0.31 -25.47 24.40
N ALA A 108 0.57 -25.32 25.38
CA ALA A 108 0.19 -25.02 26.75
C ALA A 108 -0.24 -23.57 26.88
N ASP A 109 -1.37 -23.34 27.57
CA ASP A 109 -1.80 -22.00 27.94
C ASP A 109 -0.80 -21.38 28.95
N ASP A 110 -0.57 -20.09 28.83
CA ASP A 110 0.21 -19.34 29.81
C ASP A 110 -0.47 -19.34 31.19
N PRO A 111 0.28 -19.42 32.29
CA PRO A 111 -0.28 -19.33 33.64
C PRO A 111 -1.10 -18.05 33.81
N PRO A 112 -2.33 -18.12 34.37
CA PRO A 112 -3.21 -16.95 34.52
C PRO A 112 -2.55 -15.76 35.26
N GLU A 113 -1.68 -16.05 36.24
CA GLU A 113 -0.93 -15.04 36.98
C GLU A 113 0.14 -14.34 36.10
N ALA A 114 0.71 -15.03 35.11
CA ALA A 114 1.64 -14.42 34.16
C ALA A 114 0.89 -13.53 33.18
N VAL A 115 -0.26 -13.96 32.68
CA VAL A 115 -1.11 -13.16 31.81
C VAL A 115 -1.63 -11.92 32.54
N ALA A 116 -2.03 -12.05 33.81
CA ALA A 116 -2.52 -10.93 34.64
C ALA A 116 -1.43 -9.89 34.98
N ALA A 117 -0.14 -10.26 34.90
CA ALA A 117 0.96 -9.33 35.14
C ALA A 117 1.24 -8.40 33.95
N ILE A 118 0.70 -8.71 32.75
CA ILE A 118 0.86 -7.89 31.55
C ILE A 118 -0.13 -6.71 31.64
N PRO A 119 0.34 -5.43 31.58
CA PRO A 119 -0.54 -4.28 31.50
C PRO A 119 -1.46 -4.42 30.27
N SER A 120 -2.76 -4.31 30.48
CA SER A 120 -3.76 -4.45 29.42
C SER A 120 -4.69 -3.24 29.44
N LEU A 121 -5.00 -2.74 28.26
CA LEU A 121 -6.04 -1.74 28.08
C LEU A 121 -7.43 -2.36 28.31
N THR A 122 -8.36 -1.53 28.69
CA THR A 122 -9.79 -1.83 28.80
C THR A 122 -10.58 -1.05 27.74
N LEU A 123 -11.85 -1.33 27.58
CA LEU A 123 -12.71 -0.55 26.68
C LEU A 123 -12.93 0.89 27.16
N ASP A 124 -12.72 1.17 28.46
CA ASP A 124 -12.84 2.51 29.02
C ASP A 124 -11.61 3.39 28.72
N ASP A 125 -10.50 2.79 28.29
CA ASP A 125 -9.30 3.50 27.86
C ASP A 125 -9.39 3.95 26.38
N LEU A 126 -10.44 3.55 25.65
CA LEU A 126 -10.63 3.91 24.24
C LEU A 126 -11.51 5.16 24.10
N ASP A 127 -11.08 6.08 23.25
CA ASP A 127 -11.91 7.21 22.86
C ASP A 127 -13.15 6.70 22.11
N ARG A 128 -14.32 7.15 22.55
CA ARG A 128 -15.60 6.78 21.92
C ARG A 128 -15.88 7.60 20.68
N ASP A 129 -15.35 8.81 20.63
CA ASP A 129 -15.55 9.74 19.54
C ASP A 129 -14.49 9.54 18.44
N GLU A 130 -14.93 9.64 17.20
CA GLU A 130 -14.06 9.59 16.03
C GLU A 130 -13.19 10.86 15.98
N PRO A 131 -11.86 10.74 15.77
CA PRO A 131 -11.01 11.92 15.66
C PRO A 131 -11.37 12.76 14.42
N GLU A 132 -11.58 14.05 14.64
CA GLU A 132 -11.83 15.01 13.58
C GLU A 132 -10.55 15.74 13.20
N PHE A 133 -10.38 15.95 11.90
CA PHE A 133 -9.29 16.75 11.36
C PHE A 133 -9.84 18.06 10.78
N PRO A 134 -9.10 19.18 10.93
CA PRO A 134 -9.54 20.44 10.37
C PRO A 134 -9.58 20.35 8.83
N ILE A 135 -10.70 20.72 8.25
CA ILE A 135 -10.87 20.79 6.80
C ILE A 135 -11.68 22.03 6.43
N HIS A 136 -11.19 22.76 5.44
CA HIS A 136 -11.91 23.85 4.83
C HIS A 136 -11.87 23.70 3.31
N ILE A 137 -13.05 23.66 2.69
CA ILE A 137 -13.20 23.43 1.25
C ILE A 137 -13.69 24.71 0.59
N GLU A 138 -12.99 25.14 -0.45
CA GLU A 138 -13.33 26.29 -1.27
C GLU A 138 -13.47 25.82 -2.72
N GLU A 139 -14.71 25.65 -3.15
CA GLU A 139 -15.01 25.33 -4.54
C GLU A 139 -14.74 26.54 -5.42
N ASN A 140 -14.22 26.30 -6.63
CA ASN A 140 -13.89 27.36 -7.58
C ASN A 140 -13.00 28.46 -6.99
N ALA A 141 -11.95 28.07 -6.27
CA ALA A 141 -11.03 28.98 -5.60
C ALA A 141 -10.46 30.03 -6.57
N PHE A 142 -10.54 31.28 -6.18
CA PHE A 142 -10.13 32.44 -7.01
C PHE A 142 -10.76 32.48 -8.42
N GLY A 143 -11.91 31.83 -8.64
CA GLY A 143 -12.54 31.75 -9.96
C GLY A 143 -11.80 30.87 -10.98
N SER A 144 -10.96 29.98 -10.51
CA SER A 144 -10.07 29.12 -11.34
C SER A 144 -10.73 27.84 -11.85
N GLY A 145 -11.89 27.45 -11.30
CA GLY A 145 -12.49 26.14 -11.53
C GLY A 145 -11.89 25.00 -10.71
N VAL A 146 -11.01 25.29 -9.75
CA VAL A 146 -10.31 24.31 -8.92
C VAL A 146 -10.89 24.27 -7.51
N THR A 147 -11.03 23.08 -6.95
CA THR A 147 -11.36 22.91 -5.53
C THR A 147 -10.10 23.04 -4.69
N PHE A 148 -10.09 23.99 -3.77
CA PHE A 148 -9.01 24.18 -2.82
C PHE A 148 -9.41 23.63 -1.44
N VAL A 149 -8.69 22.64 -0.97
CA VAL A 149 -8.88 22.02 0.35
C VAL A 149 -7.73 22.43 1.25
N LYS A 150 -8.06 22.94 2.42
CA LYS A 150 -7.10 23.47 3.40
C LYS A 150 -7.21 22.73 4.73
N HIS A 151 -6.07 22.31 5.25
CA HIS A 151 -5.93 21.69 6.56
C HIS A 151 -4.97 22.53 7.41
N VAL A 152 -5.54 23.43 8.20
CA VAL A 152 -4.73 24.26 9.10
C VAL A 152 -4.50 23.48 10.39
N VAL A 153 -3.28 23.05 10.62
CA VAL A 153 -2.85 22.23 11.75
C VAL A 153 -2.11 23.08 12.79
N PRO A 154 -1.96 22.62 14.06
CA PRO A 154 -1.34 23.41 15.10
C PRO A 154 0.13 23.79 14.85
N ALA A 155 0.90 22.95 14.17
CA ALA A 155 2.30 23.22 13.84
C ALA A 155 2.75 22.39 12.65
N SER A 156 3.49 23.00 11.71
CA SER A 156 4.10 22.35 10.56
C SER A 156 5.60 22.62 10.41
N SER A 157 6.21 23.28 11.40
CA SER A 157 7.64 23.61 11.42
C SER A 157 8.11 24.40 10.18
N GLY A 158 7.27 25.26 9.65
CA GLY A 158 7.57 26.08 8.46
C GLY A 158 7.44 25.32 7.13
N ILE A 159 6.93 24.09 7.14
CA ILE A 159 6.75 23.27 5.94
C ILE A 159 5.31 23.38 5.45
N ALA A 160 5.18 23.69 4.16
CA ALA A 160 3.93 23.63 3.41
C ALA A 160 3.87 22.32 2.62
N TYR A 161 2.79 21.56 2.76
CA TYR A 161 2.52 20.34 2.00
C TYR A 161 1.40 20.61 1.02
N PHE A 162 1.60 20.25 -0.24
CA PHE A 162 0.61 20.44 -1.29
C PHE A 162 0.43 19.17 -2.13
N ASP A 163 -0.81 18.83 -2.42
CA ASP A 163 -1.18 17.73 -3.28
C ASP A 163 -2.07 18.26 -4.40
N LEU A 164 -1.53 18.29 -5.61
CA LEU A 164 -2.24 18.72 -6.81
C LEU A 164 -2.81 17.52 -7.53
N GLY A 165 -4.11 17.34 -7.47
CA GLY A 165 -4.84 16.18 -8.01
C GLY A 165 -5.60 16.50 -9.30
N PHE A 166 -5.56 15.57 -10.25
CA PHE A 166 -6.28 15.61 -11.51
C PHE A 166 -7.15 14.37 -11.68
N ASP A 167 -8.40 14.54 -12.12
CA ASP A 167 -9.26 13.41 -12.44
C ASP A 167 -8.73 12.62 -13.63
N MET A 168 -8.72 11.28 -13.50
CA MET A 168 -8.23 10.36 -14.53
C MET A 168 -9.32 9.73 -15.39
N SER A 169 -10.60 10.06 -15.18
CA SER A 169 -11.74 9.40 -15.85
C SER A 169 -11.68 9.46 -17.38
N ARG A 170 -10.93 10.42 -17.95
CA ARG A 170 -10.71 10.60 -19.39
C ARG A 170 -9.60 9.72 -19.97
N ILE A 171 -8.81 9.04 -19.15
CA ILE A 171 -7.79 8.09 -19.63
C ILE A 171 -8.53 6.87 -20.20
N SER A 172 -8.11 6.41 -21.38
CA SER A 172 -8.71 5.25 -22.01
C SER A 172 -8.42 3.96 -21.22
N ILE A 173 -9.30 2.99 -21.30
CA ILE A 173 -9.19 1.72 -20.56
C ILE A 173 -7.88 0.98 -20.90
N GLU A 174 -7.46 1.02 -22.16
CA GLU A 174 -6.23 0.39 -22.64
C GLU A 174 -4.97 1.05 -22.07
N ASP A 175 -5.08 2.33 -21.63
CA ASP A 175 -3.96 3.11 -21.10
C ASP A 175 -3.86 3.06 -19.57
N ILE A 176 -4.93 2.64 -18.86
CA ILE A 176 -4.94 2.52 -17.40
C ILE A 176 -3.69 1.79 -16.85
N PRO A 177 -3.26 0.64 -17.40
CA PRO A 177 -2.09 -0.07 -16.89
C PRO A 177 -0.77 0.70 -17.02
N LEU A 178 -0.72 1.73 -17.87
CA LEU A 178 0.48 2.55 -18.09
C LEU A 178 0.57 3.76 -17.16
N ILE A 179 -0.45 4.06 -16.37
CA ILE A 179 -0.45 5.21 -15.44
C ILE A 179 0.78 5.19 -14.51
N PRO A 180 1.19 4.05 -13.90
CA PRO A 180 2.41 4.02 -13.09
C PRO A 180 3.68 4.37 -13.87
N PHE A 181 3.75 3.92 -15.12
CA PHE A 181 4.88 4.22 -16.00
C PHE A 181 4.88 5.69 -16.44
N LEU A 182 3.71 6.25 -16.75
CA LEU A 182 3.55 7.69 -17.04
C LEU A 182 4.07 8.56 -15.90
N GLY A 183 3.67 8.28 -14.65
CA GLY A 183 4.11 9.03 -13.47
C GLY A 183 5.64 9.01 -13.33
N ARG A 184 6.28 7.87 -13.53
CA ARG A 184 7.74 7.76 -13.53
C ARG A 184 8.39 8.52 -14.68
N MET A 185 7.82 8.43 -15.89
CA MET A 185 8.32 9.18 -17.04
C MET A 185 8.24 10.70 -16.81
N MET A 186 7.20 11.19 -16.12
CA MET A 186 7.05 12.60 -15.79
C MET A 186 8.16 13.09 -14.85
N LEU A 187 8.60 12.29 -13.88
CA LEU A 187 9.60 12.67 -12.89
C LEU A 187 11.03 12.45 -13.39
N ASP A 188 11.31 11.34 -14.06
CA ASP A 188 12.66 10.82 -14.23
C ASP A 188 13.28 11.16 -15.61
N THR A 189 12.56 11.82 -16.53
CA THR A 189 13.06 12.08 -17.89
C THR A 189 13.52 13.50 -18.14
N GLY A 190 13.43 14.38 -17.12
CA GLY A 190 13.65 15.81 -17.29
C GLY A 190 12.49 16.49 -18.05
N THR A 191 12.73 17.70 -18.52
CA THR A 191 11.75 18.48 -19.27
C THR A 191 12.29 18.83 -20.67
N THR A 192 11.50 19.52 -21.46
CA THR A 192 11.93 19.96 -22.80
C THR A 192 13.12 20.92 -22.76
N ASP A 193 13.31 21.65 -21.64
CA ASP A 193 14.36 22.66 -21.43
C ASP A 193 15.40 22.28 -20.36
N MET A 194 15.25 21.13 -19.69
CA MET A 194 16.16 20.67 -18.64
C MET A 194 16.40 19.16 -18.74
N THR A 195 17.62 18.76 -18.46
CA THR A 195 17.96 17.34 -18.28
C THR A 195 17.34 16.78 -17.00
N ASP A 196 17.25 15.44 -16.90
CA ASP A 196 16.80 14.75 -15.67
C ASP A 196 17.63 15.14 -14.44
N VAL A 197 18.95 15.26 -14.59
CA VAL A 197 19.88 15.67 -13.50
C VAL A 197 19.62 17.13 -13.06
N GLU A 198 19.36 18.02 -14.01
CA GLU A 198 19.05 19.42 -13.69
C GLU A 198 17.71 19.55 -12.97
N LEU A 199 16.67 18.83 -13.44
CA LEU A 199 15.37 18.80 -12.79
C LEU A 199 15.47 18.24 -11.37
N ASP A 200 16.12 17.09 -11.19
CA ASP A 200 16.31 16.46 -9.87
C ASP A 200 17.06 17.41 -8.90
N ARG A 201 18.12 18.09 -9.39
CA ARG A 201 18.83 19.08 -8.60
C ARG A 201 17.95 20.25 -8.18
N LEU A 202 17.08 20.76 -9.06
CA LEU A 202 16.18 21.87 -8.72
C LEU A 202 15.11 21.42 -7.73
N ILE A 203 14.54 20.20 -7.89
CA ILE A 203 13.63 19.60 -6.94
C ILE A 203 14.30 19.52 -5.57
N GLY A 204 15.53 18.97 -5.48
CA GLY A 204 16.26 18.86 -4.21
C GLY A 204 16.67 20.20 -3.58
N MET A 205 16.85 21.27 -4.37
CA MET A 205 17.20 22.60 -3.87
C MET A 205 16.01 23.40 -3.35
N HIS A 206 14.84 23.22 -3.94
CA HIS A 206 13.69 24.07 -3.69
C HIS A 206 12.56 23.38 -2.94
N THR A 207 12.59 22.05 -2.87
CA THR A 207 11.50 21.25 -2.28
C THR A 207 12.06 20.18 -1.34
N GLY A 208 11.19 19.59 -0.55
CA GLY A 208 11.45 18.35 0.20
C GLY A 208 11.15 17.08 -0.59
N GLY A 209 10.96 17.22 -1.91
CA GLY A 209 10.59 16.16 -2.86
C GLY A 209 9.34 16.51 -3.64
N ILE A 210 9.26 15.99 -4.85
CA ILE A 210 8.04 15.95 -5.68
C ILE A 210 7.83 14.50 -6.07
N ASP A 211 6.61 14.00 -5.91
CA ASP A 211 6.23 12.64 -6.28
C ASP A 211 4.92 12.63 -7.08
N VAL A 212 4.68 11.54 -7.81
CA VAL A 212 3.45 11.34 -8.59
C VAL A 212 2.77 10.06 -8.14
N GLU A 213 1.59 10.20 -7.56
CA GLU A 213 0.80 9.08 -7.07
C GLU A 213 -0.54 8.98 -7.82
N ARG A 214 -0.96 7.76 -8.06
CA ARG A 214 -2.29 7.43 -8.58
C ARG A 214 -3.20 6.96 -7.45
N LEU A 215 -4.40 7.46 -7.44
CA LEU A 215 -5.43 7.10 -6.47
C LEU A 215 -6.63 6.52 -7.19
N VAL A 216 -7.16 5.42 -6.68
CA VAL A 216 -8.50 4.95 -6.97
C VAL A 216 -9.19 4.55 -5.68
N GLU A 217 -10.35 5.13 -5.44
CA GLU A 217 -11.13 4.94 -4.24
C GLU A 217 -12.60 4.71 -4.58
N SER A 218 -13.30 4.02 -3.71
CA SER A 218 -14.75 3.95 -3.76
C SER A 218 -15.36 5.18 -3.11
N ILE A 219 -16.44 5.72 -3.70
CA ILE A 219 -17.19 6.82 -3.11
C ILE A 219 -18.37 6.25 -2.35
N THR A 220 -18.48 6.62 -1.09
CA THR A 220 -19.61 6.22 -0.23
C THR A 220 -20.84 7.08 -0.53
N PRO A 221 -22.02 6.51 -0.76
CA PRO A 221 -23.25 7.29 -0.89
C PRO A 221 -23.59 8.02 0.41
N ASP A 222 -24.30 9.16 0.31
CA ASP A 222 -24.78 9.89 1.49
C ASP A 222 -25.65 8.99 2.37
N GLY A 223 -25.21 8.82 3.62
CA GLY A 223 -25.67 7.79 4.53
C GLY A 223 -27.02 8.05 5.21
N SER A 224 -28.03 8.58 4.51
CA SER A 224 -29.39 8.71 5.07
C SER A 224 -30.25 7.46 4.92
N ASP A 225 -29.84 6.46 4.11
CA ASP A 225 -30.57 5.22 3.92
C ASP A 225 -29.68 4.02 4.25
N ASP A 226 -30.12 3.14 5.16
CA ASP A 226 -29.49 1.83 5.45
C ASP A 226 -29.45 0.89 4.22
N LYS A 227 -30.01 1.34 3.10
CA LYS A 227 -30.02 0.67 1.80
C LYS A 227 -29.16 1.35 0.74
N ALA A 228 -28.30 2.28 1.15
CA ALA A 228 -27.42 2.94 0.20
C ALA A 228 -26.49 1.90 -0.45
N ALA A 229 -26.58 1.83 -1.78
CA ALA A 229 -25.83 0.90 -2.61
C ALA A 229 -24.34 0.89 -2.29
N SER A 230 -23.73 -0.29 -2.36
CA SER A 230 -22.28 -0.48 -2.14
C SER A 230 -21.46 0.50 -2.96
N PRO A 231 -20.40 1.05 -2.40
CA PRO A 231 -19.47 1.95 -3.09
C PRO A 231 -18.69 1.29 -4.25
N GLN A 232 -18.83 -0.01 -4.48
CA GLN A 232 -17.97 -0.77 -5.41
C GLN A 232 -18.07 -0.35 -6.88
N THR A 233 -19.16 0.30 -7.29
CA THR A 233 -19.35 0.80 -8.67
C THR A 233 -19.15 2.31 -8.80
N ARG A 234 -18.88 3.00 -7.70
CA ARG A 234 -18.69 4.45 -7.65
C ARG A 234 -17.23 4.74 -7.36
N LEU A 235 -16.53 5.24 -8.36
CA LEU A 235 -15.09 5.43 -8.30
C LEU A 235 -14.73 6.92 -8.26
N ARG A 236 -13.68 7.22 -7.50
CA ARG A 236 -12.88 8.42 -7.60
C ARG A 236 -11.50 8.02 -8.10
N THR A 237 -11.07 8.58 -9.22
CA THR A 237 -9.78 8.26 -9.83
C THR A 237 -8.98 9.54 -9.99
N MET A 238 -7.84 9.63 -9.33
CA MET A 238 -7.02 10.84 -9.32
C MET A 238 -5.56 10.51 -9.59
N LEU A 239 -4.88 11.38 -10.33
CA LEU A 239 -3.42 11.45 -10.35
C LEU A 239 -3.00 12.65 -9.51
N PHE A 240 -2.25 12.40 -8.46
CA PHE A 240 -1.70 13.45 -7.61
C PHE A 240 -0.23 13.71 -7.93
N ILE A 241 0.13 14.98 -7.91
CA ILE A 241 1.51 15.45 -7.83
C ILE A 241 1.66 16.01 -6.42
N HIS A 242 2.43 15.32 -5.59
CA HIS A 242 2.74 15.73 -4.23
C HIS A 242 3.96 16.62 -4.21
N GLY A 243 3.97 17.64 -3.38
CA GLY A 243 5.12 18.49 -3.16
C GLY A 243 5.13 19.04 -1.74
N LYS A 244 6.32 19.18 -1.18
CA LYS A 244 6.52 19.87 0.09
C LYS A 244 7.71 20.81 0.01
N SER A 245 7.60 21.96 0.66
CA SER A 245 8.67 22.96 0.69
C SER A 245 8.61 23.80 1.97
N MET A 246 9.68 24.50 2.26
CA MET A 246 9.58 25.61 3.18
C MET A 246 8.63 26.67 2.57
N SER A 247 7.89 27.39 3.41
CA SER A 247 6.84 28.34 3.00
C SER A 247 7.34 29.37 1.97
N GLU A 248 8.54 29.91 2.15
CA GLU A 248 9.16 30.88 1.26
C GLU A 248 9.55 30.31 -0.12
N LYS A 249 9.56 28.98 -0.27
CA LYS A 249 9.88 28.28 -1.53
C LYS A 249 8.67 27.75 -2.28
N THR A 250 7.47 27.98 -1.78
CA THR A 250 6.21 27.47 -2.35
C THR A 250 6.05 27.81 -3.83
N GLN A 251 6.40 29.03 -4.26
CA GLN A 251 6.32 29.42 -5.67
C GLN A 251 7.24 28.58 -6.57
N ALA A 252 8.48 28.34 -6.12
CA ALA A 252 9.42 27.51 -6.88
C ALA A 252 8.94 26.06 -6.99
N MET A 253 8.35 25.53 -5.92
CA MET A 253 7.75 24.20 -5.90
C MET A 253 6.58 24.09 -6.89
N PHE A 254 5.62 25.02 -6.89
CA PHE A 254 4.52 25.02 -7.86
C PHE A 254 5.02 25.05 -9.31
N ASN A 255 6.02 25.88 -9.60
CA ASN A 255 6.63 25.92 -10.92
C ASN A 255 7.20 24.56 -11.34
N LEU A 256 7.86 23.83 -10.42
CA LEU A 256 8.43 22.51 -10.68
C LEU A 256 7.31 21.44 -10.83
N MET A 257 6.28 21.46 -9.99
CA MET A 257 5.14 20.55 -10.12
C MET A 257 4.45 20.68 -11.48
N LEU A 258 4.21 21.93 -11.94
CA LEU A 258 3.63 22.16 -13.25
C LEU A 258 4.57 21.73 -14.39
N LYS A 259 5.88 21.99 -14.27
CA LYS A 259 6.86 21.54 -15.26
C LYS A 259 6.87 20.01 -15.41
N VAL A 260 6.83 19.28 -14.31
CA VAL A 260 6.73 17.81 -14.30
C VAL A 260 5.48 17.37 -15.06
N LEU A 261 4.35 18.05 -14.89
CA LEU A 261 3.12 17.69 -15.58
C LEU A 261 3.15 18.05 -17.07
N VAL A 262 3.53 19.29 -17.40
CA VAL A 262 3.33 19.87 -18.74
C VAL A 262 4.50 19.59 -19.67
N ASP A 263 5.73 19.71 -19.15
CA ASP A 263 6.95 19.79 -19.96
C ASP A 263 7.79 18.51 -19.91
N ALA A 264 7.34 17.45 -19.20
CA ALA A 264 8.07 16.18 -19.12
C ALA A 264 8.49 15.69 -20.52
N ASN A 265 9.77 15.35 -20.67
CA ASN A 265 10.35 14.94 -21.94
C ASN A 265 10.12 13.47 -22.23
N PHE A 266 9.04 13.15 -22.93
CA PHE A 266 8.75 11.78 -23.34
C PHE A 266 9.58 11.30 -24.53
N ASP A 267 10.41 12.15 -25.15
CA ASP A 267 11.36 11.71 -26.18
C ASP A 267 12.69 11.21 -25.59
N SER A 268 12.59 10.30 -24.65
CA SER A 268 13.72 9.72 -23.91
C SER A 268 13.72 8.19 -23.97
N PRO A 269 13.87 7.57 -25.15
CA PRO A 269 13.71 6.11 -25.34
C PRO A 269 14.72 5.28 -24.56
N GLN A 270 15.93 5.78 -24.33
CA GLN A 270 16.96 5.05 -23.59
C GLN A 270 16.60 4.97 -22.09
N LYS A 271 16.21 6.09 -21.51
CA LYS A 271 15.77 6.19 -20.11
C LYS A 271 14.53 5.34 -19.88
N ALA A 272 13.52 5.46 -20.75
CA ALA A 272 12.30 4.67 -20.70
C ALA A 272 12.57 3.16 -20.69
N LYS A 273 13.44 2.68 -21.58
CA LYS A 273 13.82 1.25 -21.63
C LYS A 273 14.57 0.80 -20.36
N GLN A 274 15.39 1.67 -19.80
CA GLN A 274 16.07 1.40 -18.54
C GLN A 274 15.06 1.29 -17.37
N MET A 275 14.13 2.24 -17.29
CA MET A 275 13.07 2.24 -16.27
C MET A 275 12.17 0.99 -16.38
N LEU A 276 11.78 0.62 -17.59
CA LEU A 276 10.99 -0.60 -17.84
C LEU A 276 11.74 -1.86 -17.41
N ARG A 277 13.04 -2.00 -17.76
CA ARG A 277 13.85 -3.14 -17.32
C ARG A 277 13.97 -3.21 -15.79
N LYS A 278 14.18 -2.05 -15.16
CA LYS A 278 14.24 -1.99 -13.70
C LYS A 278 12.91 -2.41 -13.08
N ALA A 279 11.78 -1.85 -13.53
CA ALA A 279 10.46 -2.19 -13.02
C ALA A 279 10.12 -3.68 -13.20
N ILE A 280 10.47 -4.27 -14.35
CA ILE A 280 10.31 -5.71 -14.59
C ILE A 280 11.14 -6.53 -13.59
N SER A 281 12.42 -6.19 -13.43
CA SER A 281 13.32 -6.89 -12.50
C SER A 281 12.89 -6.76 -11.05
N ASP A 282 12.42 -5.57 -10.65
CA ASP A 282 11.91 -5.31 -9.30
C ASP A 282 10.71 -6.22 -9.01
N ILE A 283 9.71 -6.27 -9.92
CA ILE A 283 8.52 -7.12 -9.75
C ILE A 283 8.89 -8.62 -9.73
N GLU A 284 9.79 -9.07 -10.62
CA GLU A 284 10.23 -10.47 -10.65
C GLU A 284 10.93 -10.87 -9.33
N SER A 285 11.72 -9.99 -8.77
CA SER A 285 12.36 -10.20 -7.46
C SER A 285 11.33 -10.21 -6.31
N ASP A 286 10.38 -9.27 -6.36
CA ASP A 286 9.38 -9.11 -5.30
C ASP A 286 8.41 -10.28 -5.22
N ILE A 287 8.05 -10.91 -6.33
CA ILE A 287 7.17 -12.09 -6.33
C ILE A 287 7.71 -13.20 -5.41
N SER A 288 9.03 -13.38 -5.34
CA SER A 288 9.63 -14.40 -4.49
C SER A 288 9.71 -13.99 -3.01
N SER A 289 9.86 -12.70 -2.71
CA SER A 289 10.04 -12.18 -1.34
C SER A 289 8.74 -11.73 -0.67
N SER A 290 7.79 -11.25 -1.45
CA SER A 290 6.51 -10.66 -1.03
C SER A 290 5.32 -11.31 -1.76
N GLY A 291 5.39 -12.62 -1.98
CA GLY A 291 4.38 -13.37 -2.73
C GLY A 291 2.96 -13.25 -2.19
N ASN A 292 2.80 -12.98 -0.88
CA ASN A 292 1.51 -12.68 -0.27
C ASN A 292 0.80 -11.50 -0.95
N ASP A 293 1.52 -10.43 -1.27
CA ASP A 293 0.92 -9.23 -1.87
C ASP A 293 0.42 -9.52 -3.29
N TYR A 294 1.15 -10.33 -4.04
CA TYR A 294 0.74 -10.75 -5.39
C TYR A 294 -0.46 -11.69 -5.35
N ALA A 295 -0.48 -12.64 -4.42
CA ALA A 295 -1.63 -13.52 -4.24
C ALA A 295 -2.89 -12.75 -3.81
N ILE A 296 -2.78 -11.80 -2.88
CA ILE A 296 -3.89 -10.93 -2.45
C ILE A 296 -4.41 -10.09 -3.62
N ARG A 297 -3.53 -9.39 -4.36
CA ARG A 297 -3.94 -8.58 -5.51
C ARG A 297 -4.65 -9.43 -6.55
N ARG A 298 -4.13 -10.63 -6.80
CA ARG A 298 -4.72 -11.56 -7.74
C ARG A 298 -6.11 -12.02 -7.31
N LEU A 299 -6.30 -12.38 -6.04
CA LEU A 299 -7.60 -12.73 -5.48
C LEU A 299 -8.58 -11.55 -5.57
N ARG A 300 -8.20 -10.37 -5.06
CA ARG A 300 -9.05 -9.17 -5.11
C ARG A 300 -9.48 -8.81 -6.54
N SER A 301 -8.61 -9.02 -7.52
CA SER A 301 -8.89 -8.68 -8.92
C SER A 301 -10.06 -9.47 -9.51
N LYS A 302 -10.43 -10.58 -8.90
CA LYS A 302 -11.58 -11.41 -9.33
C LYS A 302 -12.91 -10.89 -8.79
N PHE A 303 -12.87 -10.11 -7.71
CA PHE A 303 -14.07 -9.77 -6.95
C PHE A 303 -14.39 -8.26 -6.93
N SER A 304 -13.44 -7.38 -7.24
CA SER A 304 -13.69 -5.94 -7.21
C SER A 304 -12.96 -5.18 -8.31
N ILE A 305 -13.53 -4.02 -8.69
CA ILE A 305 -12.93 -3.09 -9.63
C ILE A 305 -11.61 -2.54 -9.08
N LEU A 306 -11.57 -2.20 -7.78
CA LEU A 306 -10.35 -1.75 -7.10
C LEU A 306 -9.24 -2.81 -7.16
N GLY A 307 -9.60 -4.06 -6.89
CA GLY A 307 -8.67 -5.19 -7.01
C GLY A 307 -8.18 -5.39 -8.44
N PHE A 308 -9.08 -5.29 -9.43
CA PHE A 308 -8.75 -5.41 -10.85
C PHE A 308 -7.75 -4.33 -11.30
N LEU A 309 -7.94 -3.08 -10.87
CA LEU A 309 -7.01 -1.99 -11.12
C LEU A 309 -5.67 -2.19 -10.41
N GLY A 310 -5.71 -2.60 -9.14
CA GLY A 310 -4.51 -2.92 -8.35
C GLY A 310 -3.62 -3.99 -9.01
N GLU A 311 -4.22 -5.05 -9.54
CA GLU A 311 -3.51 -6.12 -10.26
C GLU A 311 -2.84 -5.60 -11.55
N ARG A 312 -3.49 -4.68 -12.26
CA ARG A 312 -2.93 -4.06 -13.47
C ARG A 312 -1.85 -3.03 -13.20
N TRP A 313 -1.79 -2.48 -12.00
CA TRP A 313 -0.80 -1.46 -11.63
C TRP A 313 0.42 -2.00 -10.89
N SER A 314 0.29 -3.14 -10.23
CA SER A 314 1.37 -3.67 -9.37
C SER A 314 1.36 -5.19 -9.18
N GLY A 315 0.52 -5.93 -9.94
CA GLY A 315 0.46 -7.38 -9.86
C GLY A 315 1.20 -8.09 -10.99
N THR A 316 0.93 -9.38 -11.16
CA THR A 316 1.51 -10.21 -12.23
C THR A 316 1.05 -9.79 -13.62
N THR A 317 -0.18 -9.26 -13.73
CA THR A 317 -0.69 -8.70 -14.99
C THR A 317 0.13 -7.47 -15.40
N GLN A 318 0.52 -6.61 -14.47
CA GLN A 318 1.40 -5.48 -14.75
C GLN A 318 2.74 -5.93 -15.32
N LEU A 319 3.34 -6.98 -14.76
CA LEU A 319 4.62 -7.50 -15.24
C LEU A 319 4.53 -7.92 -16.73
N THR A 320 3.45 -8.60 -17.12
CA THR A 320 3.21 -8.98 -18.53
C THR A 320 3.11 -7.73 -19.41
N ILE A 321 2.32 -6.74 -18.98
CA ILE A 321 2.13 -5.48 -19.72
C ILE A 321 3.45 -4.72 -19.88
N LEU A 322 4.28 -4.64 -18.83
CA LEU A 322 5.58 -3.98 -18.90
C LEU A 322 6.57 -4.71 -19.85
N LYS A 323 6.53 -6.03 -19.89
CA LYS A 323 7.33 -6.82 -20.85
C LYS A 323 6.92 -6.52 -22.29
N ASP A 324 5.63 -6.47 -22.57
CA ASP A 324 5.10 -6.12 -23.89
C ASP A 324 5.41 -4.66 -24.26
N LEU A 325 5.26 -3.75 -23.31
CA LEU A 325 5.63 -2.34 -23.49
C LEU A 325 7.13 -2.17 -23.78
N LEU A 326 8.00 -2.92 -23.09
CA LEU A 326 9.45 -2.89 -23.36
C LEU A 326 9.77 -3.42 -24.77
N LYS A 327 9.05 -4.42 -25.24
CA LYS A 327 9.18 -4.90 -26.62
C LYS A 327 8.77 -3.80 -27.60
N THR A 328 7.59 -3.22 -27.44
CA THR A 328 7.10 -2.12 -28.29
C THR A 328 8.06 -0.92 -28.24
N ALA A 329 8.58 -0.57 -27.06
CA ALA A 329 9.53 0.55 -26.90
C ALA A 329 10.89 0.31 -27.64
N LYS A 330 11.25 -0.95 -27.91
CA LYS A 330 12.44 -1.28 -28.71
C LYS A 330 12.15 -1.20 -30.21
N GLU A 331 10.95 -1.56 -30.64
CA GLU A 331 10.54 -1.68 -32.04
C GLU A 331 9.97 -0.35 -32.58
N ASP A 332 9.13 0.34 -31.81
CA ASP A 332 8.42 1.55 -32.20
C ASP A 332 8.25 2.52 -31.01
N TRP A 333 9.32 3.24 -30.70
CA TRP A 333 9.28 4.28 -29.66
C TRP A 333 8.27 5.41 -29.94
N PRO A 334 8.14 5.92 -31.17
CA PRO A 334 7.14 6.95 -31.47
C PRO A 334 5.72 6.56 -31.09
N ALA A 335 5.31 5.30 -31.23
CA ALA A 335 3.99 4.84 -30.80
C ALA A 335 3.82 4.90 -29.28
N VAL A 336 4.83 4.48 -28.51
CA VAL A 336 4.82 4.57 -27.05
C VAL A 336 4.77 6.03 -26.58
N ARG A 337 5.64 6.87 -27.16
CA ARG A 337 5.66 8.31 -26.87
C ARG A 337 4.29 8.95 -27.12
N SER A 338 3.70 8.75 -28.29
CA SER A 338 2.38 9.31 -28.63
C SER A 338 1.28 8.85 -27.67
N ARG A 339 1.40 7.62 -27.15
CA ARG A 339 0.49 7.09 -26.14
C ARG A 339 0.61 7.83 -24.81
N LEU A 340 1.84 8.06 -24.32
CA LEU A 340 2.10 8.83 -23.10
C LEU A 340 1.65 10.29 -23.25
N GLU A 341 1.88 10.91 -24.41
CA GLU A 341 1.43 12.28 -24.71
C GLU A 341 -0.10 12.39 -24.65
N ARG A 342 -0.84 11.45 -25.26
CA ARG A 342 -2.31 11.42 -25.19
C ARG A 342 -2.81 11.22 -23.75
N MET A 343 -2.15 10.37 -22.95
CA MET A 343 -2.51 10.20 -21.54
C MET A 343 -2.32 11.50 -20.75
N ARG A 344 -1.19 12.19 -20.95
CA ARG A 344 -0.94 13.50 -20.34
C ARG A 344 -1.99 14.54 -20.78
N GLU A 345 -2.32 14.59 -22.06
CA GLU A 345 -3.38 15.46 -22.59
C GLU A 345 -4.75 15.16 -21.97
N ALA A 346 -5.07 13.89 -21.75
CA ALA A 346 -6.32 13.50 -21.08
C ALA A 346 -6.37 13.99 -19.62
N ILE A 347 -5.24 13.94 -18.89
CA ILE A 347 -5.11 14.46 -17.51
C ILE A 347 -5.23 15.98 -17.51
N ILE A 348 -4.48 16.68 -18.36
CA ILE A 348 -4.57 18.15 -18.50
C ILE A 348 -5.97 18.56 -18.95
N GLY A 349 -6.59 17.79 -19.84
CA GLY A 349 -7.96 18.00 -20.30
C GLY A 349 -9.00 17.92 -19.19
N SER A 350 -8.75 17.18 -18.11
CA SER A 350 -9.62 17.17 -16.92
C SER A 350 -9.62 18.53 -16.20
N ALA A 351 -8.54 19.28 -16.30
CA ALA A 351 -8.47 20.65 -15.77
C ALA A 351 -9.39 21.64 -16.49
N HIS A 352 -9.82 21.30 -17.71
CA HIS A 352 -10.75 22.13 -18.51
C HIS A 352 -12.22 21.87 -18.18
N ALA A 353 -12.49 20.65 -17.67
CA ALA A 353 -13.83 20.21 -17.30
C ALA A 353 -13.87 19.98 -15.84
N ASP A 354 -14.27 20.36 -14.88
CA ASP A 354 -14.30 19.96 -13.46
C ASP A 354 -13.40 18.74 -13.16
N GLY A 355 -12.55 18.79 -12.14
CA GLY A 355 -11.73 17.64 -11.82
C GLY A 355 -10.32 17.95 -11.36
N VAL A 356 -10.03 19.20 -10.97
CA VAL A 356 -8.75 19.55 -10.32
C VAL A 356 -8.98 19.92 -8.87
N ILE A 357 -8.11 19.42 -8.02
CA ILE A 357 -8.08 19.73 -6.60
C ILE A 357 -6.65 20.12 -6.20
N LEU A 358 -6.54 21.18 -5.40
CA LEU A 358 -5.31 21.48 -4.66
C LEU A 358 -5.59 21.29 -3.18
N ASN A 359 -4.82 20.43 -2.54
CA ASN A 359 -4.83 20.20 -1.11
C ASN A 359 -3.67 20.91 -0.46
N PHE A 360 -3.88 21.50 0.70
CA PHE A 360 -2.85 22.15 1.52
C PHE A 360 -2.88 21.60 2.94
N SER A 361 -1.71 21.31 3.49
CA SER A 361 -1.51 21.01 4.91
C SER A 361 -0.38 21.87 5.45
N GLY A 362 -0.62 22.57 6.56
CA GLY A 362 0.36 23.41 7.23
C GLY A 362 -0.25 24.19 8.38
N ASP A 363 0.57 24.91 9.14
CA ASP A 363 0.04 25.82 10.15
C ASP A 363 -0.39 27.17 9.55
N GLN A 364 -1.07 28.00 10.34
CA GLN A 364 -1.61 29.27 9.85
C GLN A 364 -0.52 30.22 9.33
N ASN A 365 0.64 30.27 9.98
CA ASN A 365 1.74 31.16 9.54
C ASN A 365 2.26 30.72 8.17
N VAL A 366 2.39 29.39 7.97
CA VAL A 366 2.81 28.83 6.67
C VAL A 366 1.79 29.12 5.56
N LEU A 367 0.49 29.05 5.89
CA LEU A 367 -0.56 29.41 4.94
C LEU A 367 -0.49 30.89 4.56
N ASP A 368 -0.34 31.77 5.54
CA ASP A 368 -0.25 33.21 5.34
C ASP A 368 0.97 33.59 4.50
N GLU A 369 2.13 32.98 4.75
CA GLU A 369 3.35 33.16 3.96
C GLU A 369 3.25 32.63 2.53
N ALA A 370 2.50 31.55 2.32
CA ALA A 370 2.28 30.95 1.01
C ALA A 370 1.15 31.60 0.22
N GLU A 371 0.33 32.49 0.81
CA GLU A 371 -0.91 33.01 0.22
C GLU A 371 -0.69 33.65 -1.15
N GLU A 372 0.35 34.48 -1.30
CA GLU A 372 0.66 35.14 -2.58
C GLU A 372 1.01 34.11 -3.67
N SER A 373 1.81 33.09 -3.32
CA SER A 373 2.19 32.01 -4.23
C SER A 373 0.98 31.15 -4.62
N ILE A 374 0.10 30.85 -3.66
CA ILE A 374 -1.15 30.12 -3.90
C ILE A 374 -2.04 30.91 -4.84
N LYS A 375 -2.26 32.20 -4.56
CA LYS A 375 -3.06 33.08 -5.42
C LYS A 375 -2.51 33.15 -6.84
N LYS A 376 -1.20 33.36 -6.99
CA LYS A 376 -0.54 33.40 -8.28
C LYS A 376 -0.66 32.08 -9.03
N PHE A 377 -0.52 30.94 -8.32
CA PHE A 377 -0.73 29.61 -8.89
C PHE A 377 -2.12 29.50 -9.53
N PHE A 378 -3.19 29.87 -8.81
CA PHE A 378 -4.55 29.80 -9.29
C PHE A 378 -4.88 30.78 -10.40
N THR A 379 -4.33 32.02 -10.37
CA THR A 379 -4.72 33.09 -11.28
C THR A 379 -3.84 33.21 -12.53
N GLU A 380 -2.60 32.76 -12.48
CA GLU A 380 -1.64 32.95 -13.57
C GLU A 380 -1.09 31.64 -14.14
N GLU A 381 -0.77 30.67 -13.28
CA GLU A 381 -0.03 29.48 -13.70
C GLU A 381 -0.96 28.36 -14.15
N LEU A 382 -1.92 27.99 -13.32
CA LEU A 382 -2.88 26.96 -13.65
C LEU A 382 -3.72 27.29 -14.90
N PRO A 383 -4.18 28.54 -15.13
CA PRO A 383 -4.86 28.88 -16.37
C PRO A 383 -4.04 28.66 -17.65
N ARG A 384 -2.72 28.58 -17.56
CA ARG A 384 -1.88 28.22 -18.72
C ARG A 384 -2.12 26.78 -19.18
N LEU A 385 -2.56 25.89 -18.28
CA LEU A 385 -2.98 24.54 -18.65
C LEU A 385 -4.24 24.56 -19.54
N HIS A 386 -5.06 25.59 -19.41
CA HIS A 386 -6.30 25.73 -20.18
C HIS A 386 -6.10 26.19 -21.64
N GLY A 387 -4.89 26.59 -22.02
CA GLY A 387 -4.61 27.06 -23.38
C GLY A 387 -5.55 28.19 -23.83
N ASN A 388 -6.10 28.10 -25.05
CA ASN A 388 -7.00 29.07 -25.62
C ASN A 388 -8.49 28.80 -25.33
N ILE A 389 -8.84 28.01 -24.32
CA ILE A 389 -10.23 27.71 -23.99
C ILE A 389 -10.88 28.95 -23.39
N PRO A 390 -12.02 29.42 -23.97
CA PRO A 390 -12.76 30.57 -23.45
C PRO A 390 -13.16 30.36 -21.98
N ALA A 391 -13.11 31.41 -21.18
CA ALA A 391 -13.50 31.34 -19.77
C ALA A 391 -14.95 30.86 -19.56
N SER A 392 -15.82 31.05 -20.54
CA SER A 392 -17.21 30.56 -20.53
C SER A 392 -17.35 29.03 -20.69
N GLU A 393 -16.30 28.37 -21.18
CA GLU A 393 -16.24 26.92 -21.40
C GLU A 393 -15.38 26.21 -20.36
N ARG A 394 -14.76 26.99 -19.45
CA ARG A 394 -13.99 26.43 -18.34
C ARG A 394 -14.94 25.90 -17.28
N ALA A 395 -14.48 24.90 -16.57
CA ALA A 395 -15.19 24.31 -15.44
C ALA A 395 -15.66 25.35 -14.43
N LYS A 396 -16.84 25.13 -13.89
CA LYS A 396 -17.43 26.02 -12.85
C LYS A 396 -16.91 25.70 -11.44
N GLY A 397 -16.00 24.76 -11.33
CA GLY A 397 -15.43 24.25 -10.09
C GLY A 397 -16.12 22.98 -9.60
N GLY A 398 -15.36 22.17 -8.90
CA GLY A 398 -15.80 20.91 -8.32
C GLY A 398 -15.14 19.68 -8.96
N LEU A 399 -15.30 18.55 -8.28
CA LEU A 399 -14.93 17.24 -8.79
C LEU A 399 -16.13 16.63 -9.54
N PRO A 400 -15.90 15.78 -10.57
CA PRO A 400 -16.99 15.08 -11.24
C PRO A 400 -17.85 14.32 -10.22
N ASN A 401 -19.18 14.46 -10.32
CA ASN A 401 -20.12 13.81 -9.41
C ASN A 401 -20.42 12.36 -9.83
N PHE A 402 -19.52 11.45 -9.52
CA PHE A 402 -19.70 10.01 -9.77
C PHE A 402 -20.64 9.31 -8.76
N LEU A 403 -21.32 10.06 -7.91
CA LEU A 403 -22.47 9.56 -7.15
C LEU A 403 -23.73 9.52 -8.02
N GLU A 404 -23.89 10.48 -8.91
CA GLU A 404 -25.05 10.61 -9.80
C GLU A 404 -24.84 9.99 -11.19
N VAL A 405 -23.57 9.99 -11.66
CA VAL A 405 -23.19 9.47 -12.98
C VAL A 405 -22.19 8.35 -12.82
N GLU A 406 -22.38 7.25 -13.55
CA GLU A 406 -21.43 6.12 -13.52
C GLU A 406 -20.07 6.55 -14.04
N HIS A 407 -18.99 6.18 -13.32
CA HIS A 407 -17.63 6.43 -13.76
C HIS A 407 -17.33 5.66 -15.07
N PRO A 408 -16.71 6.30 -16.09
CA PRO A 408 -16.50 5.67 -17.42
C PRO A 408 -15.75 4.35 -17.40
N TRP A 409 -14.97 4.08 -16.35
CA TRP A 409 -14.20 2.82 -16.24
C TRP A 409 -15.03 1.63 -15.74
N VAL A 410 -16.18 1.86 -15.09
CA VAL A 410 -16.94 0.79 -14.39
C VAL A 410 -17.45 -0.26 -15.37
N ALA A 411 -18.24 0.12 -16.37
CA ALA A 411 -18.85 -0.85 -17.29
C ALA A 411 -17.81 -1.67 -18.09
N PRO A 412 -16.75 -1.05 -18.68
CA PRO A 412 -15.71 -1.82 -19.37
C PRO A 412 -14.93 -2.79 -18.46
N ILE A 413 -14.60 -2.36 -17.22
CA ILE A 413 -13.86 -3.21 -16.27
C ILE A 413 -14.75 -4.38 -15.82
N SER A 414 -16.02 -4.12 -15.49
CA SER A 414 -16.97 -5.18 -15.11
C SER A 414 -17.13 -6.20 -16.22
N GLY A 415 -17.18 -5.76 -17.49
CA GLY A 415 -17.19 -6.64 -18.65
C GLY A 415 -15.92 -7.49 -18.78
N ALA A 416 -14.74 -6.91 -18.53
CA ALA A 416 -13.47 -7.62 -18.55
C ALA A 416 -13.34 -8.62 -17.39
N MET A 417 -13.80 -8.27 -16.20
CA MET A 417 -13.83 -9.16 -15.02
C MET A 417 -14.71 -10.39 -15.30
N SER A 418 -15.91 -10.20 -15.89
CA SER A 418 -16.82 -11.29 -16.20
C SER A 418 -16.24 -12.29 -17.22
N GLN A 419 -15.37 -11.82 -18.13
CA GLN A 419 -14.69 -12.68 -19.11
C GLN A 419 -13.46 -13.40 -18.54
N SER A 420 -12.87 -12.90 -17.47
CA SER A 420 -11.65 -13.46 -16.88
C SER A 420 -11.91 -14.58 -15.87
N SER A 421 -13.16 -14.94 -15.62
CA SER A 421 -13.58 -15.85 -14.54
C SER A 421 -13.35 -17.34 -14.81
N ASP A 422 -12.74 -17.74 -15.94
CA ASP A 422 -12.59 -19.16 -16.33
C ASP A 422 -11.57 -19.96 -15.49
N VAL A 423 -10.77 -19.29 -14.63
CA VAL A 423 -9.81 -19.96 -13.76
C VAL A 423 -10.17 -19.67 -12.31
N GLU A 424 -10.77 -20.66 -11.67
CA GLU A 424 -11.21 -20.52 -10.29
C GLU A 424 -10.04 -20.44 -9.31
N HIS A 425 -9.08 -21.39 -9.40
CA HIS A 425 -7.93 -21.48 -8.52
C HIS A 425 -6.62 -21.29 -9.30
N GLU A 426 -5.71 -20.50 -8.77
CA GLU A 426 -4.53 -20.03 -9.48
C GLU A 426 -3.23 -20.27 -8.72
N ALA A 427 -2.13 -20.46 -9.46
CA ALA A 427 -0.78 -20.49 -8.90
C ALA A 427 0.16 -19.58 -9.69
N ILE A 428 1.00 -18.86 -8.95
CA ILE A 428 2.19 -18.16 -9.43
C ILE A 428 3.39 -19.03 -9.04
N VAL A 429 4.10 -19.53 -10.01
CA VAL A 429 5.27 -20.38 -9.77
C VAL A 429 6.52 -19.51 -9.67
N ALA A 430 7.22 -19.62 -8.56
CA ALA A 430 8.46 -18.89 -8.29
C ALA A 430 9.53 -19.82 -7.69
N ALA A 431 10.80 -19.45 -7.87
CA ALA A 431 11.93 -20.14 -7.24
C ALA A 431 11.97 -19.81 -5.74
N THR A 432 11.15 -20.49 -4.94
CA THR A 432 11.05 -20.26 -3.49
C THR A 432 10.96 -21.56 -2.70
N LYS A 433 11.52 -21.56 -1.50
CA LYS A 433 11.43 -22.69 -0.55
C LYS A 433 10.16 -22.63 0.30
N VAL A 434 9.54 -21.47 0.40
CA VAL A 434 8.32 -21.21 1.17
C VAL A 434 7.15 -20.94 0.23
N SER A 435 5.94 -21.04 0.74
CA SER A 435 4.73 -20.69 -0.01
C SER A 435 4.07 -19.46 0.58
N TYR A 436 3.22 -18.82 -0.22
CA TYR A 436 2.29 -17.77 0.18
C TYR A 436 0.92 -18.23 -0.31
N ILE A 437 0.05 -18.60 0.61
CA ILE A 437 -1.19 -19.29 0.28
C ILE A 437 -2.35 -18.41 0.67
N GLY A 438 -3.09 -17.95 -0.32
CA GLY A 438 -4.27 -17.13 -0.16
C GLY A 438 -5.52 -17.89 -0.53
N GLU A 439 -6.55 -17.71 0.30
CA GLU A 439 -7.89 -18.21 0.04
C GLU A 439 -8.91 -17.17 0.44
N GLY A 440 -9.91 -16.94 -0.39
CA GLY A 440 -10.93 -15.96 -0.08
C GLY A 440 -11.97 -15.77 -1.16
N GLY A 441 -12.85 -14.81 -0.93
CA GLY A 441 -13.95 -14.50 -1.85
C GLY A 441 -14.81 -13.36 -1.36
N ARG A 442 -15.92 -13.15 -2.06
CA ARG A 442 -16.92 -12.16 -1.71
C ARG A 442 -17.81 -12.69 -0.59
N LEU A 443 -17.76 -12.05 0.57
CA LEU A 443 -18.54 -12.41 1.75
C LEU A 443 -19.85 -11.62 1.85
N PHE A 444 -19.90 -10.42 1.24
CA PHE A 444 -21.05 -9.52 1.23
C PHE A 444 -21.39 -9.13 -0.21
N GLU A 445 -22.67 -9.02 -0.51
CA GLU A 445 -23.12 -8.56 -1.82
C GLU A 445 -22.74 -7.11 -2.07
N VAL A 446 -22.75 -6.71 -3.35
CA VAL A 446 -22.25 -5.40 -3.79
C VAL A 446 -23.00 -4.23 -3.12
N ASP A 447 -24.28 -4.41 -2.82
CA ASP A 447 -25.15 -3.36 -2.26
C ASP A 447 -25.51 -3.60 -0.79
N GLU A 448 -24.77 -4.46 -0.10
CA GLU A 448 -25.05 -4.82 1.27
C GLU A 448 -24.29 -3.90 2.25
N HIS A 449 -24.98 -3.46 3.30
CA HIS A 449 -24.35 -2.71 4.39
C HIS A 449 -23.41 -3.62 5.19
N ILE A 450 -22.17 -3.16 5.38
CA ILE A 450 -21.13 -3.90 6.11
C ILE A 450 -20.87 -3.22 7.44
N SER A 451 -21.15 -3.91 8.52
CA SER A 451 -20.93 -3.41 9.88
C SER A 451 -19.43 -3.33 10.22
N GLY A 452 -19.04 -2.28 10.96
CA GLY A 452 -17.71 -2.16 11.56
C GLY A 452 -17.33 -3.33 12.48
N SER A 453 -18.33 -4.02 13.06
CA SER A 453 -18.12 -5.21 13.90
C SER A 453 -17.35 -6.33 13.18
N PHE A 454 -17.47 -6.46 11.86
CA PHE A 454 -16.76 -7.50 11.11
C PHE A 454 -15.25 -7.26 10.99
N SER A 455 -14.79 -6.02 11.18
CA SER A 455 -13.37 -5.72 11.34
C SER A 455 -12.79 -6.30 12.64
N VAL A 456 -13.62 -6.37 13.70
CA VAL A 456 -13.26 -7.02 14.96
C VAL A 456 -13.11 -8.52 14.77
N VAL A 457 -14.03 -9.16 14.03
CA VAL A 457 -13.95 -10.61 13.71
C VAL A 457 -12.67 -10.91 12.93
N SER A 458 -12.37 -10.13 11.89
CA SER A 458 -11.14 -10.31 11.11
C SER A 458 -9.87 -10.11 11.96
N ARG A 459 -9.90 -9.16 12.91
CA ARG A 459 -8.78 -8.95 13.85
C ARG A 459 -8.63 -10.14 14.80
N TYR A 460 -9.71 -10.63 15.37
CA TYR A 460 -9.74 -11.81 16.23
C TYR A 460 -9.13 -13.03 15.54
N LEU A 461 -9.54 -13.32 14.32
CA LEU A 461 -8.98 -14.43 13.53
C LEU A 461 -7.48 -14.29 13.31
N SER A 462 -7.00 -13.09 13.00
CA SER A 462 -5.57 -12.83 12.72
C SER A 462 -4.68 -13.00 13.95
N THR A 463 -5.19 -12.69 15.16
CA THR A 463 -4.39 -12.72 16.41
C THR A 463 -4.65 -13.94 17.27
N GLY A 464 -5.68 -14.73 16.95
CA GLY A 464 -6.05 -15.98 17.60
C GLY A 464 -5.82 -17.17 16.67
N TYR A 465 -6.91 -17.76 16.19
CA TYR A 465 -6.88 -19.03 15.48
C TYR A 465 -5.84 -19.14 14.35
N LEU A 466 -5.76 -18.15 13.46
CA LEU A 466 -4.79 -18.21 12.35
C LEU A 466 -3.35 -18.11 12.85
N TRP A 467 -3.13 -17.30 13.88
CA TRP A 467 -1.81 -17.21 14.52
C TRP A 467 -1.42 -18.54 15.14
N ASP A 468 -2.30 -19.15 15.91
CA ASP A 468 -2.02 -20.38 16.64
C ASP A 468 -1.83 -21.56 15.68
N VAL A 469 -2.75 -21.77 14.74
CA VAL A 469 -2.75 -22.94 13.88
C VAL A 469 -1.74 -22.80 12.73
N VAL A 470 -1.72 -21.68 12.02
CA VAL A 470 -0.90 -21.56 10.82
C VAL A 470 0.54 -21.16 11.17
N ARG A 471 0.72 -20.26 12.15
CA ARG A 471 2.06 -19.81 12.54
C ARG A 471 2.69 -20.69 13.61
N VAL A 472 2.06 -20.79 14.80
CA VAL A 472 2.70 -21.46 15.96
C VAL A 472 2.80 -22.96 15.74
N LEU A 473 1.73 -23.62 15.34
CA LEU A 473 1.71 -25.08 15.17
C LEU A 473 2.32 -25.52 13.84
N ASN A 474 2.01 -24.82 12.75
CA ASN A 474 2.44 -25.22 11.41
C ASN A 474 3.71 -24.51 10.93
N GLY A 475 4.23 -23.50 11.66
CA GLY A 475 5.53 -22.90 11.42
C GLY A 475 5.60 -21.87 10.29
N ALA A 476 4.49 -21.38 9.78
CA ALA A 476 4.48 -20.23 8.88
C ALA A 476 5.02 -18.98 9.62
N TYR A 477 5.66 -18.06 8.91
CA TYR A 477 6.14 -16.83 9.53
C TYR A 477 5.00 -15.90 9.96
N GLY A 478 3.86 -15.94 9.27
CA GLY A 478 2.65 -15.22 9.62
C GLY A 478 1.41 -15.78 8.93
N ALA A 479 0.26 -15.46 9.51
CA ALA A 479 -1.04 -15.68 8.88
C ALA A 479 -1.99 -14.55 9.29
N ASN A 480 -2.81 -14.09 8.35
CA ASN A 480 -3.73 -12.98 8.58
C ASN A 480 -5.07 -13.23 7.87
N SER A 481 -6.11 -12.64 8.45
CA SER A 481 -7.39 -12.40 7.83
C SER A 481 -7.43 -10.96 7.34
N TYR A 482 -7.63 -10.75 6.04
CA TYR A 482 -7.79 -9.45 5.41
C TYR A 482 -9.25 -9.27 5.03
N PHE A 483 -9.92 -8.36 5.70
CA PHE A 483 -11.29 -8.00 5.40
C PHE A 483 -11.34 -6.61 4.78
N TYR A 484 -11.73 -6.55 3.50
CA TYR A 484 -11.90 -5.32 2.73
C TYR A 484 -13.35 -4.88 2.84
N ASN A 485 -13.65 -4.11 3.88
CA ASN A 485 -15.01 -3.71 4.24
C ASN A 485 -15.76 -2.93 3.14
N THR A 486 -15.06 -2.09 2.37
CA THR A 486 -15.66 -1.36 1.24
C THR A 486 -15.93 -2.25 0.02
N GLU A 487 -15.31 -3.42 -0.04
CA GLU A 487 -15.41 -4.36 -1.16
C GLU A 487 -16.20 -5.62 -0.81
N GLY A 488 -16.46 -5.86 0.48
CA GLY A 488 -17.13 -7.07 0.96
C GLY A 488 -16.32 -8.36 0.76
N ILE A 489 -14.98 -8.25 0.68
CA ILE A 489 -14.07 -9.35 0.36
C ILE A 489 -13.32 -9.78 1.61
N LEU A 490 -13.26 -11.10 1.84
CA LEU A 490 -12.42 -11.71 2.86
C LEU A 490 -11.33 -12.54 2.19
N ILE A 491 -10.08 -12.42 2.70
CA ILE A 491 -8.95 -13.24 2.26
C ILE A 491 -8.17 -13.70 3.48
N PHE A 492 -8.00 -15.01 3.63
CA PHE A 492 -6.98 -15.61 4.50
C PHE A 492 -5.68 -15.71 3.74
N MET A 493 -4.56 -15.38 4.39
CA MET A 493 -3.26 -15.36 3.74
C MET A 493 -2.16 -15.83 4.69
N SER A 494 -1.39 -16.86 4.28
CA SER A 494 -0.14 -17.23 4.95
C SER A 494 1.07 -16.51 4.35
N TYR A 495 2.08 -16.28 5.17
CA TYR A 495 3.30 -15.59 4.80
C TYR A 495 4.51 -16.46 5.13
N ARG A 496 5.35 -16.72 4.11
CA ARG A 496 6.54 -17.58 4.19
C ARG A 496 6.24 -18.91 4.86
N ASP A 497 5.30 -19.63 4.30
CA ASP A 497 4.81 -20.90 4.79
C ASP A 497 5.70 -22.06 4.32
N PRO A 498 6.33 -22.81 5.23
CA PRO A 498 7.20 -23.93 4.87
C PRO A 498 6.41 -25.18 4.45
N ASN A 499 5.13 -25.28 4.82
CA ASN A 499 4.30 -26.47 4.64
C ASN A 499 3.90 -26.71 3.19
N ASP A 500 3.23 -27.82 2.96
CA ASP A 500 2.47 -28.04 1.74
C ASP A 500 1.17 -27.21 1.75
N LEU A 501 0.60 -27.00 0.58
CA LEU A 501 -0.58 -26.15 0.43
C LEU A 501 -1.81 -26.73 1.16
N SER A 502 -1.93 -28.06 1.19
CA SER A 502 -3.08 -28.75 1.78
C SER A 502 -3.18 -28.52 3.29
N THR A 503 -2.06 -28.48 4.00
CA THR A 503 -2.00 -28.25 5.45
C THR A 503 -2.57 -26.87 5.82
N THR A 504 -2.20 -25.83 5.08
CA THR A 504 -2.65 -24.47 5.34
C THR A 504 -4.10 -24.26 4.92
N LEU A 505 -4.52 -24.82 3.77
CA LEU A 505 -5.92 -24.75 3.34
C LEU A 505 -6.85 -25.47 4.32
N ALA A 506 -6.44 -26.63 4.88
CA ALA A 506 -7.20 -27.31 5.92
C ALA A 506 -7.33 -26.46 7.21
N ALA A 507 -6.32 -25.63 7.53
CA ALA A 507 -6.44 -24.68 8.63
C ALA A 507 -7.45 -23.56 8.33
N TYR A 508 -7.54 -23.11 7.08
CA TYR A 508 -8.58 -22.13 6.66
C TYR A 508 -9.99 -22.71 6.72
N ASP A 509 -10.17 -23.97 6.28
CA ASP A 509 -11.44 -24.70 6.42
C ASP A 509 -11.90 -24.83 7.88
N GLY A 510 -10.96 -24.82 8.83
CA GLY A 510 -11.23 -24.89 10.27
C GLY A 510 -11.72 -23.56 10.89
N VAL A 511 -11.66 -22.42 10.17
CA VAL A 511 -12.02 -21.10 10.72
C VAL A 511 -13.51 -21.02 11.05
N GLU A 512 -14.39 -21.44 10.15
CA GLU A 512 -15.83 -21.34 10.34
C GLU A 512 -16.33 -22.13 11.57
N PRO A 513 -16.02 -23.44 11.73
CA PRO A 513 -16.43 -24.17 12.93
C PRO A 513 -15.82 -23.62 14.21
N GLN A 514 -14.59 -23.09 14.17
CA GLN A 514 -13.97 -22.46 15.34
C GLN A 514 -14.71 -21.18 15.74
N LEU A 515 -15.05 -20.31 14.79
CA LEU A 515 -15.81 -19.09 15.08
C LEU A 515 -17.18 -19.40 15.71
N HIS A 516 -17.90 -20.39 15.19
CA HIS A 516 -19.18 -20.86 15.78
C HIS A 516 -19.00 -21.33 17.23
N LYS A 517 -17.95 -22.06 17.50
CA LYS A 517 -17.61 -22.52 18.84
C LYS A 517 -17.31 -21.34 19.77
N ASP A 518 -16.42 -20.43 19.35
CA ASP A 518 -15.96 -19.32 20.17
C ASP A 518 -17.09 -18.32 20.44
N ALA A 519 -17.94 -18.04 19.45
CA ALA A 519 -19.12 -17.20 19.60
C ALA A 519 -20.11 -17.72 20.68
N ARG A 520 -20.19 -19.04 20.87
CA ARG A 520 -21.06 -19.68 21.85
C ARG A 520 -20.41 -19.96 23.20
N THR A 521 -19.11 -19.82 23.30
CA THR A 521 -18.31 -20.09 24.51
C THR A 521 -17.57 -18.85 24.98
N THR A 522 -16.31 -18.72 24.63
CA THR A 522 -15.35 -17.73 25.11
C THR A 522 -15.80 -16.29 24.88
N LEU A 523 -16.39 -16.01 23.70
CA LEU A 523 -16.85 -14.65 23.34
C LEU A 523 -18.21 -14.31 23.96
N ALA A 524 -19.01 -15.29 24.33
CA ALA A 524 -20.30 -15.11 24.97
C ALA A 524 -20.20 -14.87 26.50
N GLU A 525 -19.02 -15.08 27.09
CA GLU A 525 -18.80 -14.85 28.50
C GLU A 525 -18.94 -13.35 28.87
N PRO A 526 -19.57 -13.03 30.00
CA PRO A 526 -19.60 -11.66 30.49
C PRO A 526 -18.16 -11.15 30.69
N ASN A 527 -17.84 -10.00 30.07
CA ASN A 527 -16.49 -9.40 30.09
C ASN A 527 -15.40 -10.29 29.46
N SER A 528 -15.73 -10.96 28.37
CA SER A 528 -14.75 -11.74 27.61
C SER A 528 -13.48 -10.92 27.32
N ILE A 529 -12.34 -11.42 27.80
CA ILE A 529 -11.02 -10.80 27.58
C ILE A 529 -10.67 -10.86 26.09
N ASP A 530 -11.00 -11.94 25.43
CA ASP A 530 -10.66 -12.14 23.99
C ASP A 530 -11.47 -11.20 23.11
N LEU A 531 -12.76 -11.00 23.41
CA LEU A 531 -13.59 -10.00 22.73
C LEU A 531 -13.05 -8.59 22.97
N THR A 532 -12.72 -8.25 24.22
CA THR A 532 -12.14 -6.96 24.58
C THR A 532 -10.84 -6.68 23.81
N ARG A 533 -9.93 -7.66 23.76
CA ARG A 533 -8.67 -7.55 23.01
C ARG A 533 -8.89 -7.38 21.51
N ALA A 534 -9.88 -8.09 20.94
CA ALA A 534 -10.22 -7.98 19.54
C ALA A 534 -10.78 -6.60 19.19
N ILE A 535 -11.65 -6.03 20.03
CA ILE A 535 -12.19 -4.67 19.90
C ILE A 535 -11.05 -3.64 19.98
N ILE A 536 -10.21 -3.71 21.03
CA ILE A 536 -9.05 -2.80 21.19
C ILE A 536 -8.13 -2.89 19.97
N GLY A 537 -7.83 -4.09 19.51
CA GLY A 537 -7.00 -4.31 18.33
C GLY A 537 -7.63 -3.79 17.02
N ALA A 538 -8.95 -3.82 16.90
CA ALA A 538 -9.67 -3.27 15.75
C ALA A 538 -9.69 -1.73 15.78
N ILE A 539 -9.94 -1.12 16.94
CA ILE A 539 -9.85 0.34 17.13
C ILE A 539 -8.42 0.81 16.87
N GLY A 540 -7.40 0.14 17.42
CA GLY A 540 -6.01 0.52 17.17
C GLY A 540 -5.62 0.44 15.68
N ARG A 541 -6.23 -0.47 14.89
CA ARG A 541 -6.04 -0.50 13.43
C ARG A 541 -6.84 0.58 12.72
N HIS A 542 -8.04 0.91 13.20
CA HIS A 542 -8.89 1.96 12.66
C HIS A 542 -8.27 3.36 12.87
N ASP A 543 -7.78 3.64 14.06
CA ASP A 543 -7.14 4.90 14.43
C ASP A 543 -5.73 5.05 13.81
N GLY A 544 -5.02 3.94 13.64
CA GLY A 544 -3.65 3.95 13.17
C GLY A 544 -2.66 4.56 14.18
N SER A 545 -1.51 4.97 13.70
CA SER A 545 -0.56 5.79 14.47
C SER A 545 -1.00 7.25 14.48
N ALA A 546 -0.57 8.02 15.48
CA ALA A 546 -0.78 9.48 15.50
C ALA A 546 -0.21 10.09 14.21
N PRO A 547 -1.04 10.72 13.36
CA PRO A 547 -0.60 11.17 12.06
C PRO A 547 0.30 12.40 12.16
N SER A 548 1.29 12.48 11.27
CA SER A 548 2.08 13.69 11.03
C SER A 548 1.23 14.78 10.37
N THR A 549 1.75 16.00 10.31
CA THR A 549 1.09 17.13 9.63
C THR A 549 0.69 16.82 8.18
N GLU A 550 1.58 16.17 7.43
CA GLU A 550 1.32 15.71 6.06
C GLU A 550 0.18 14.69 6.02
N GLU A 551 0.24 13.70 6.91
CA GLU A 551 -0.76 12.63 6.99
C GLU A 551 -2.13 13.12 7.45
N ILE A 552 -2.23 14.12 8.34
CA ILE A 552 -3.51 14.73 8.73
C ILE A 552 -4.24 15.26 7.49
N GLY A 553 -3.56 16.05 6.67
CA GLY A 553 -4.16 16.59 5.45
C GLY A 553 -4.52 15.52 4.43
N TRP A 554 -3.64 14.53 4.25
CA TRP A 554 -3.89 13.44 3.31
C TRP A 554 -5.07 12.55 3.74
N ILE A 555 -5.11 12.12 5.01
CA ILE A 555 -6.23 11.33 5.55
C ILE A 555 -7.55 12.09 5.42
N SER A 556 -7.55 13.38 5.77
CA SER A 556 -8.74 14.21 5.67
C SER A 556 -9.19 14.41 4.22
N LEU A 557 -8.24 14.62 3.29
CA LEU A 557 -8.52 14.66 1.85
C LEU A 557 -9.13 13.34 1.36
N MET A 558 -8.57 12.18 1.79
CA MET A 558 -9.12 10.87 1.42
C MET A 558 -10.55 10.68 1.90
N ARG A 559 -10.85 11.09 3.13
CA ARG A 559 -12.21 11.07 3.69
C ARG A 559 -13.16 11.92 2.83
N PHE A 560 -12.73 13.11 2.44
CA PHE A 560 -13.49 13.98 1.53
C PHE A 560 -13.71 13.34 0.16
N LEU A 561 -12.66 12.80 -0.47
CA LEU A 561 -12.76 12.15 -1.79
C LEU A 561 -13.65 10.91 -1.81
N ARG A 562 -13.71 10.19 -0.68
CA ARG A 562 -14.58 9.02 -0.48
C ARG A 562 -16.01 9.39 -0.07
N ASN A 563 -16.29 10.67 0.15
CA ASN A 563 -17.57 11.14 0.69
C ASN A 563 -17.89 10.51 2.07
N GLU A 564 -16.87 10.32 2.91
CA GLU A 564 -17.01 9.77 4.26
C GLU A 564 -17.37 10.87 5.26
N SER A 565 -18.68 11.02 5.56
CA SER A 565 -19.11 12.01 6.54
C SER A 565 -18.63 11.68 7.97
N PRO A 566 -18.52 12.67 8.87
CA PRO A 566 -18.20 12.44 10.29
C PRO A 566 -19.18 11.46 10.96
N GLU A 567 -20.47 11.55 10.62
CA GLU A 567 -21.52 10.69 11.17
C GLU A 567 -21.36 9.23 10.71
N LEU A 568 -20.96 9.02 9.45
CA LEU A 568 -20.68 7.67 8.92
C LEU A 568 -19.50 7.03 9.66
N ARG A 569 -18.43 7.78 9.85
CA ARG A 569 -17.23 7.31 10.56
C ARG A 569 -17.51 7.05 12.03
N GLN A 570 -18.26 7.95 12.69
CA GLN A 570 -18.69 7.76 14.08
C GLN A 570 -19.55 6.51 14.21
N ARG A 571 -20.48 6.26 13.29
CA ARG A 571 -21.30 5.04 13.29
C ARG A 571 -20.43 3.77 13.15
N TYR A 572 -19.47 3.80 12.23
CA TYR A 572 -18.56 2.67 12.04
C TYR A 572 -17.71 2.40 13.29
N ARG A 573 -17.17 3.44 13.92
CA ARG A 573 -16.45 3.34 15.20
C ARG A 573 -17.34 2.78 16.31
N THR A 574 -18.55 3.29 16.43
CA THR A 574 -19.53 2.77 17.40
C THR A 574 -19.82 1.28 17.19
N GLN A 575 -19.99 0.85 15.95
CA GLN A 575 -20.19 -0.58 15.62
C GLN A 575 -18.98 -1.44 16.02
N ILE A 576 -17.75 -0.95 15.87
CA ILE A 576 -16.55 -1.64 16.37
C ILE A 576 -16.63 -1.78 17.90
N LEU A 577 -16.87 -0.68 18.61
CA LEU A 577 -16.90 -0.64 20.08
C LEU A 577 -18.02 -1.47 20.68
N GLU A 578 -19.15 -1.59 19.98
CA GLU A 578 -20.35 -2.32 20.44
C GLU A 578 -20.41 -3.77 19.89
N THR A 579 -19.30 -4.28 19.38
CA THR A 579 -19.22 -5.65 18.86
C THR A 579 -19.52 -6.68 19.95
N ARG A 580 -20.31 -7.70 19.61
CA ARG A 580 -20.74 -8.80 20.48
C ARG A 580 -20.55 -10.16 19.81
N ALA A 581 -20.70 -11.21 20.58
CA ALA A 581 -20.56 -12.59 20.12
C ALA A 581 -21.51 -12.97 18.95
N ASP A 582 -22.69 -12.36 18.89
CA ASP A 582 -23.66 -12.59 17.80
C ASP A 582 -23.13 -12.14 16.43
N HIS A 583 -22.30 -11.11 16.36
CA HIS A 583 -21.65 -10.69 15.12
C HIS A 583 -20.64 -11.73 14.61
N PHE A 584 -19.98 -12.46 15.52
CA PHE A 584 -19.07 -13.56 15.16
C PHE A 584 -19.86 -14.75 14.61
N GLU A 585 -21.00 -15.07 15.21
CA GLU A 585 -21.89 -16.12 14.71
C GLU A 585 -22.44 -15.79 13.33
N GLU A 586 -22.86 -14.53 13.09
CA GLU A 586 -23.29 -14.06 11.78
C GLU A 586 -22.17 -14.17 10.73
N PHE A 587 -20.95 -13.73 11.08
CA PHE A 587 -19.80 -13.81 10.18
C PHE A 587 -19.47 -15.27 9.83
N ALA A 588 -19.50 -16.18 10.80
CA ALA A 588 -19.28 -17.60 10.60
C ALA A 588 -20.33 -18.22 9.66
N GLN A 589 -21.62 -17.86 9.80
CA GLN A 589 -22.67 -18.31 8.90
C GLN A 589 -22.43 -17.87 7.45
N ARG A 590 -21.98 -16.62 7.25
CA ARG A 590 -21.61 -16.10 5.93
C ARG A 590 -20.42 -16.85 5.35
N LEU A 591 -19.42 -17.12 6.19
CA LEU A 591 -18.23 -17.87 5.79
C LEU A 591 -18.57 -19.30 5.35
N GLY A 592 -19.49 -19.97 6.04
CA GLY A 592 -20.00 -21.29 5.65
C GLY A 592 -20.73 -21.32 4.31
N GLY A 593 -21.23 -20.18 3.82
CA GLY A 593 -21.82 -20.03 2.49
C GLY A 593 -20.84 -19.62 1.39
N LEU A 594 -19.58 -19.35 1.74
CA LEU A 594 -18.57 -18.86 0.79
C LEU A 594 -18.03 -20.01 -0.07
N SER A 595 -17.96 -19.81 -1.39
CA SER A 595 -17.18 -20.66 -2.29
C SER A 595 -15.83 -19.97 -2.53
N PRO A 596 -14.77 -20.35 -1.79
CA PRO A 596 -13.53 -19.61 -1.82
C PRO A 596 -12.73 -19.87 -3.10
N THR A 597 -11.99 -18.89 -3.53
CA THR A 597 -10.98 -19.00 -4.59
C THR A 597 -9.58 -19.03 -3.95
N ILE A 598 -8.70 -19.87 -4.50
CA ILE A 598 -7.32 -20.03 -4.04
C ILE A 598 -6.36 -19.33 -5.00
N CYS A 599 -5.40 -18.60 -4.45
CA CYS A 599 -4.22 -18.16 -5.19
C CYS A 599 -2.97 -18.40 -4.35
N ALA A 600 -2.02 -19.16 -4.88
CA ALA A 600 -0.78 -19.47 -4.19
C ALA A 600 0.45 -19.00 -4.98
N VAL A 601 1.43 -18.42 -4.29
CA VAL A 601 2.78 -18.25 -4.82
C VAL A 601 3.66 -19.34 -4.20
N THR A 602 4.20 -20.24 -5.03
CA THR A 602 4.87 -21.44 -4.55
C THR A 602 5.85 -22.01 -5.59
N SER A 603 6.66 -23.00 -5.18
CA SER A 603 7.55 -23.71 -6.10
C SER A 603 6.78 -24.69 -7.00
N LYS A 604 7.32 -24.95 -8.19
CA LYS A 604 6.74 -25.92 -9.13
C LYS A 604 6.55 -27.31 -8.50
N ALA A 605 7.48 -27.76 -7.67
CA ALA A 605 7.41 -29.06 -7.02
C ALA A 605 6.23 -29.15 -6.03
N LYS A 606 6.04 -28.15 -5.16
CA LYS A 606 4.91 -28.12 -4.23
C LYS A 606 3.57 -28.03 -4.95
N LEU A 607 3.49 -27.24 -6.03
CA LEU A 607 2.29 -27.15 -6.86
C LEU A 607 1.92 -28.48 -7.50
N ASP A 608 2.91 -29.17 -8.10
CA ASP A 608 2.68 -30.46 -8.75
C ASP A 608 2.25 -31.52 -7.73
N ASP A 609 2.81 -31.51 -6.54
CA ASP A 609 2.44 -32.44 -5.48
C ASP A 609 1.02 -32.16 -4.95
N PHE A 610 0.66 -30.89 -4.78
CA PHE A 610 -0.71 -30.50 -4.41
C PHE A 610 -1.73 -30.97 -5.46
N ASN A 611 -1.48 -30.68 -6.73
CA ASN A 611 -2.38 -31.03 -7.81
C ASN A 611 -2.56 -32.56 -8.01
N LYS A 612 -1.64 -33.39 -7.49
CA LYS A 612 -1.78 -34.87 -7.50
C LYS A 612 -2.69 -35.41 -6.38
N GLN A 613 -2.98 -34.63 -5.35
CA GLN A 613 -3.74 -35.10 -4.19
C GLN A 613 -5.24 -35.20 -4.40
N GLY A 614 -5.77 -34.77 -5.57
CA GLY A 614 -7.16 -34.93 -5.96
C GLY A 614 -8.14 -33.88 -5.39
N GLY A 615 -7.62 -32.80 -4.81
CA GLY A 615 -8.37 -31.62 -4.38
C GLY A 615 -8.59 -30.59 -5.50
N PRO A 616 -8.85 -29.33 -5.15
CA PRO A 616 -8.96 -28.24 -6.13
C PRO A 616 -7.66 -28.11 -6.93
N GLN A 617 -7.80 -27.98 -8.25
CA GLN A 617 -6.64 -27.88 -9.14
C GLN A 617 -6.22 -26.43 -9.32
N LEU A 618 -5.00 -26.08 -8.93
CA LEU A 618 -4.44 -24.75 -9.17
C LEU A 618 -3.79 -24.69 -10.55
N LYS A 619 -4.27 -23.76 -11.37
CA LYS A 619 -3.71 -23.51 -12.69
C LYS A 619 -2.57 -22.51 -12.62
N THR A 620 -1.41 -22.85 -13.15
CA THR A 620 -0.31 -21.91 -13.28
C THR A 620 -0.70 -20.77 -14.21
N ILE A 621 -0.72 -19.54 -13.69
CA ILE A 621 -1.01 -18.32 -14.46
C ILE A 621 0.27 -17.55 -14.80
N PHE A 622 1.32 -17.73 -14.01
CA PHE A 622 2.59 -17.05 -14.17
C PHE A 622 3.76 -17.89 -13.63
N SER A 623 4.94 -17.73 -14.23
CA SER A 623 6.19 -18.32 -13.74
C SER A 623 7.31 -17.28 -13.81
N VAL A 624 8.06 -17.13 -12.70
CA VAL A 624 9.23 -16.24 -12.58
C VAL A 624 10.50 -17.06 -12.51
#